data_3d4558947a93df5032e53e36dd7496da
#
_entry.id   3d4558947a93df5032e53e36dd7496da
#
_cell.length_a   1.000
_cell.length_b   1.000
_cell.length_c   1.000
_cell.angle_alpha   90.00
_cell.angle_beta   90.00
_cell.angle_gamma   90.00
#
_symmetry.space_group_name_H-M   'P 1'
#
loop_
_entity.id
_entity.type
_entity.pdbx_description
1 polymer ?
#
loop_
_entity_poly.entity_id
_entity_poly.type
_entity_poly.pdbx_seq_one_letter_code
_entity_poly.pdbx_strand_id
1 'polypeptide(L)'
;MKIELDYVKVGDYYLPDLAAELYPKRGLGKYGLLRLRYLKEHRPIVWAEYVMEGKLYAHLLETEDAANDLLERMMPGMAKKAGATEELKARDPMRWVGLMDCCKAQVEEIIFAELIYI
;
A
#
# COMPACT_ATOMS: atom_id res chain seq x y z
N MET A 1 -13.00 -6.16 -32.34
CA MET A 1 -13.16 -6.12 -31.45
C MET A 1 -12.14 -6.16 -30.93
N LYS A 2 -11.90 -5.55 -30.37
CA LYS A 2 -10.98 -5.53 -29.82
C LYS A 2 -11.02 -6.49 -28.95
N ILE A 3 -10.28 -7.00 -28.75
CA ILE A 3 -10.25 -7.94 -28.02
C ILE A 3 -10.12 -7.61 -26.94
N GLU A 4 -10.41 -7.07 -26.57
CA GLU A 4 -10.44 -6.82 -25.71
C GLU A 4 -9.99 -7.16 -24.91
N LEU A 5 -9.43 -7.27 -24.83
CA LEU A 5 -8.75 -7.58 -24.05
C LEU A 5 -8.67 -6.59 -23.31
N ASP A 6 -9.23 -6.41 -22.51
CA ASP A 6 -9.17 -5.62 -21.53
C ASP A 6 -7.94 -5.80 -20.79
N TYR A 7 -7.07 -4.89 -20.77
CA TYR A 7 -5.85 -4.92 -19.98
C TYR A 7 -5.98 -3.94 -18.83
N VAL A 8 -5.51 -4.36 -17.68
CA VAL A 8 -5.48 -3.50 -16.50
C VAL A 8 -4.09 -2.90 -16.44
N LYS A 9 -4.00 -1.59 -16.38
CA LYS A 9 -2.70 -0.93 -16.29
C LYS A 9 -2.21 -0.97 -14.85
N VAL A 10 -1.04 -1.55 -14.65
CA VAL A 10 -0.44 -1.63 -13.34
C VAL A 10 0.97 -1.05 -13.48
N GLY A 11 1.15 0.18 -13.01
CA GLY A 11 2.40 0.90 -13.25
C GLY A 11 2.56 1.16 -14.72
N ASP A 12 3.70 0.78 -15.27
CA ASP A 12 3.97 0.93 -16.70
C ASP A 12 3.61 -0.32 -17.49
N TYR A 13 2.96 -1.29 -16.85
CA TYR A 13 2.65 -2.56 -17.48
C TYR A 13 1.16 -2.76 -17.59
N TYR A 14 0.76 -3.54 -18.57
CA TYR A 14 -0.63 -3.91 -18.74
C TYR A 14 -0.75 -5.40 -18.53
N LEU A 15 -1.60 -5.80 -17.59
CA LEU A 15 -1.86 -7.19 -17.33
C LEU A 15 -3.21 -7.55 -17.91
N PRO A 16 -3.36 -8.77 -18.47
CA PRO A 16 -4.66 -9.16 -18.99
C PRO A 16 -5.71 -9.15 -17.89
N ASP A 17 -6.85 -8.55 -18.17
CA ASP A 17 -7.92 -8.47 -17.21
C ASP A 17 -8.59 -9.82 -16.94
N LEU A 18 -8.18 -10.84 -17.68
CA LEU A 18 -8.66 -12.19 -17.47
C LEU A 18 -8.42 -12.67 -16.05
N ALA A 19 -7.38 -12.15 -15.42
CA ALA A 19 -7.05 -12.53 -14.06
C ALA A 19 -8.03 -11.95 -13.04
N ALA A 20 -8.86 -11.00 -13.42
CA ALA A 20 -9.80 -10.38 -12.51
C ALA A 20 -10.77 -11.38 -11.89
N GLU A 21 -11.05 -12.47 -12.60
CA GLU A 21 -11.95 -13.51 -12.09
C GLU A 21 -11.30 -14.32 -10.98
N LEU A 22 -9.96 -14.32 -10.93
CA LEU A 22 -9.21 -15.07 -9.95
C LEU A 22 -8.86 -14.26 -8.70
N TYR A 23 -9.07 -12.96 -8.76
CA TYR A 23 -8.66 -12.07 -7.67
C TYR A 23 -9.82 -11.23 -7.19
N PRO A 24 -9.73 -10.73 -5.95
CA PRO A 24 -10.75 -9.81 -5.44
C PRO A 24 -10.86 -8.60 -6.36
N LYS A 25 -12.08 -8.14 -6.60
CA LYS A 25 -12.29 -6.98 -7.45
C LYS A 25 -12.08 -5.71 -6.64
N ARG A 26 -10.87 -5.49 -6.25
CA ARG A 26 -10.54 -4.40 -5.40
C ARG A 26 -9.28 -3.75 -5.94
N GLY A 27 -9.28 -2.43 -6.05
CA GLY A 27 -8.11 -1.72 -6.55
C GLY A 27 -6.97 -1.74 -5.56
N LEU A 28 -5.77 -1.54 -6.06
CA LEU A 28 -4.60 -1.41 -5.21
C LEU A 28 -4.50 0.03 -4.72
N GLY A 29 -4.22 0.19 -3.44
CA GLY A 29 -3.95 1.49 -2.89
C GLY A 29 -2.48 1.83 -2.95
N LYS A 30 -2.10 2.84 -2.17
CA LYS A 30 -0.73 3.35 -2.16
C LYS A 30 0.31 2.28 -1.88
N TYR A 31 0.10 1.48 -0.85
CA TYR A 31 1.12 0.53 -0.42
C TYR A 31 1.26 -0.63 -1.39
N GLY A 32 0.15 -1.12 -1.92
CA GLY A 32 0.20 -2.17 -2.92
C GLY A 32 0.92 -1.73 -4.18
N LEU A 33 0.68 -0.50 -4.63
CA LEU A 33 1.35 0.05 -5.80
C LEU A 33 2.83 0.25 -5.57
N LEU A 34 3.22 0.71 -4.37
CA LEU A 34 4.63 0.85 -4.03
C LEU A 34 5.34 -0.50 -4.03
N ARG A 35 4.70 -1.52 -3.47
CA ARG A 35 5.27 -2.87 -3.48
C ARG A 35 5.42 -3.40 -4.90
N LEU A 36 4.42 -3.18 -5.74
CA LEU A 36 4.48 -3.59 -7.14
C LEU A 36 5.69 -2.96 -7.83
N ARG A 37 5.85 -1.66 -7.68
CA ARG A 37 6.97 -0.95 -8.29
C ARG A 37 8.30 -1.48 -7.79
N TYR A 38 8.42 -1.68 -6.48
CA TYR A 38 9.64 -2.20 -5.90
C TYR A 38 10.01 -3.57 -6.46
N LEU A 39 9.02 -4.48 -6.54
CA LEU A 39 9.27 -5.81 -7.08
C LEU A 39 9.75 -5.75 -8.52
N LYS A 40 9.12 -4.91 -9.33
CA LYS A 40 9.51 -4.81 -10.73
C LYS A 40 10.92 -4.23 -10.90
N GLU A 41 11.28 -3.25 -10.10
CA GLU A 41 12.57 -2.56 -10.24
C GLU A 41 13.71 -3.27 -9.53
N HIS A 42 13.45 -3.88 -8.39
CA HIS A 42 14.51 -4.42 -7.54
C HIS A 42 14.45 -5.92 -7.34
N ARG A 43 13.31 -6.54 -7.63
CA ARG A 43 13.14 -7.99 -7.48
C ARG A 43 12.45 -8.57 -8.71
N PRO A 44 13.04 -8.40 -9.89
CA PRO A 44 12.36 -8.83 -11.12
C PRO A 44 12.09 -10.32 -11.20
N ILE A 45 12.93 -11.15 -10.59
CA ILE A 45 12.73 -12.59 -10.60
C ILE A 45 11.50 -12.95 -9.76
N VAL A 46 11.40 -12.37 -8.58
CA VAL A 46 10.24 -12.59 -7.70
C VAL A 46 8.96 -12.09 -8.36
N TRP A 47 9.05 -10.91 -8.99
CA TRP A 47 7.91 -10.36 -9.70
C TRP A 47 7.44 -11.29 -10.81
N ALA A 48 8.38 -11.81 -11.61
CA ALA A 48 8.05 -12.72 -12.68
C ALA A 48 7.42 -14.01 -12.17
N GLU A 49 7.93 -14.54 -11.06
CA GLU A 49 7.36 -15.76 -10.47
C GLU A 49 5.91 -15.53 -10.04
N TYR A 50 5.63 -14.40 -9.38
CA TYR A 50 4.27 -14.09 -8.97
C TYR A 50 3.34 -13.95 -10.17
N VAL A 51 3.81 -13.31 -11.24
CA VAL A 51 3.02 -13.14 -12.44
C VAL A 51 2.71 -14.49 -13.07
N MET A 52 3.72 -15.34 -13.19
CA MET A 52 3.54 -16.65 -13.81
C MET A 52 2.63 -17.57 -13.01
N GLU A 53 2.67 -17.44 -11.69
CA GLU A 53 1.82 -18.24 -10.82
C GLU A 53 0.43 -17.66 -10.65
N GLY A 54 0.20 -16.46 -11.18
CA GLY A 54 -1.07 -15.79 -11.02
C GLY A 54 -1.33 -15.28 -9.61
N LYS A 55 -0.27 -15.07 -8.83
CA LYS A 55 -0.38 -14.68 -7.43
C LYS A 55 0.02 -13.24 -7.14
N LEU A 56 0.42 -12.50 -8.17
CA LEU A 56 0.93 -11.14 -7.96
C LEU A 56 -0.11 -10.23 -7.30
N TYR A 57 -1.30 -10.20 -7.85
CA TYR A 57 -2.34 -9.29 -7.36
C TYR A 57 -2.73 -9.64 -5.92
N ALA A 58 -2.88 -10.93 -5.63
CA ALA A 58 -3.21 -11.37 -4.28
C ALA A 58 -2.12 -10.98 -3.29
N HIS A 59 -0.85 -11.11 -3.68
CA HIS A 59 0.27 -10.72 -2.83
C HIS A 59 0.23 -9.21 -2.56
N LEU A 60 -0.04 -8.41 -3.59
CA LEU A 60 -0.09 -6.96 -3.43
C LEU A 60 -1.23 -6.53 -2.51
N LEU A 61 -2.38 -7.19 -2.61
CA LEU A 61 -3.49 -6.91 -1.71
C LEU A 61 -3.17 -7.29 -0.27
N GLU A 62 -2.50 -8.42 -0.07
CA GLU A 62 -2.06 -8.84 1.26
C GLU A 62 -1.11 -7.82 1.85
N THR A 63 -0.16 -7.32 1.05
CA THR A 63 0.79 -6.32 1.49
C THR A 63 0.07 -5.04 1.87
N GLU A 64 -0.89 -4.62 1.06
CA GLU A 64 -1.66 -3.43 1.35
C GLU A 64 -2.46 -3.56 2.63
N ASP A 65 -3.12 -4.70 2.81
CA ASP A 65 -3.89 -4.94 4.04
C ASP A 65 -2.98 -4.94 5.26
N ALA A 66 -1.83 -5.58 5.16
CA ALA A 66 -0.87 -5.63 6.26
C ALA A 66 -0.35 -4.23 6.59
N ALA A 67 -0.09 -3.42 5.57
CA ALA A 67 0.39 -2.06 5.76
C ALA A 67 -0.66 -1.19 6.44
N ASN A 68 -1.90 -1.26 5.97
CA ASN A 68 -2.99 -0.49 6.57
C ASN A 68 -3.27 -0.94 8.00
N ASP A 69 -3.21 -2.24 8.27
CA ASP A 69 -3.40 -2.78 9.60
C ASP A 69 -2.31 -2.28 10.55
N LEU A 70 -1.07 -2.29 10.10
CA LEU A 70 0.03 -1.80 10.91
C LEU A 70 -0.13 -0.31 11.19
N LEU A 71 -0.54 0.46 10.19
CA LEU A 71 -0.79 1.88 10.35
C LEU A 71 -1.87 2.12 11.42
N GLU A 72 -2.99 1.42 11.32
CA GLU A 72 -4.08 1.56 12.27
C GLU A 72 -3.67 1.17 13.69
N ARG A 73 -2.82 0.17 13.83
CA ARG A 73 -2.38 -0.27 15.15
C ARG A 73 -1.37 0.66 15.78
N MET A 74 -0.49 1.27 14.97
CA MET A 74 0.57 2.11 15.50
C MET A 74 0.19 3.57 15.68
N MET A 75 -0.74 4.08 14.88
CA MET A 75 -1.08 5.49 14.92
C MET A 75 -1.56 6.00 16.28
N PRO A 76 -2.45 5.29 16.99
CA PRO A 76 -2.91 5.80 18.29
C PRO A 76 -1.79 6.01 19.29
N GLY A 77 -0.85 5.05 19.37
CA GLY A 77 0.28 5.16 20.27
C GLY A 77 1.22 6.29 19.89
N MET A 78 1.49 6.43 18.59
CA MET A 78 2.35 7.50 18.10
C MET A 78 1.72 8.85 18.33
N ALA A 79 0.43 8.98 18.05
CA ALA A 79 -0.29 10.23 18.27
C ALA A 79 -0.28 10.63 19.73
N LYS A 80 -0.46 9.66 20.63
CA LYS A 80 -0.43 9.95 22.06
C LYS A 80 0.95 10.43 22.51
N LYS A 81 2.01 9.80 22.02
CA LYS A 81 3.37 10.21 22.35
C LYS A 81 3.69 11.60 21.83
N ALA A 82 3.17 11.94 20.66
CA ALA A 82 3.43 13.23 20.05
C ALA A 82 2.57 14.36 20.64
N GLY A 83 1.55 14.00 21.43
CA GLY A 83 0.64 15.00 21.98
C GLY A 83 -0.48 15.40 21.04
N ALA A 84 -0.72 14.61 19.99
CA ALA A 84 -1.79 14.88 19.03
C ALA A 84 -3.11 14.34 19.60
N THR A 85 -3.69 15.08 20.53
CA THR A 85 -4.89 14.66 21.25
C THR A 85 -6.12 15.35 20.70
N GLU A 86 -7.31 14.88 21.11
CA GLU A 86 -8.55 15.50 20.72
C GLU A 86 -8.64 16.93 21.27
N GLU A 87 -8.05 17.17 22.43
CA GLU A 87 -8.02 18.52 23.00
C GLU A 87 -7.22 19.46 22.11
N LEU A 88 -6.06 18.99 21.63
CA LEU A 88 -5.23 19.79 20.74
C LEU A 88 -5.95 20.02 19.41
N LYS A 89 -6.64 19.01 18.92
CA LYS A 89 -7.40 19.13 17.67
C LYS A 89 -8.45 20.24 17.78
N ALA A 90 -9.13 20.32 18.92
CA ALA A 90 -10.14 21.34 19.14
C ALA A 90 -9.52 22.72 19.32
N ARG A 91 -8.35 22.79 20.00
CA ARG A 91 -7.73 24.06 20.33
C ARG A 91 -6.88 24.60 19.19
N ASP A 92 -6.13 23.75 18.53
CA ASP A 92 -5.20 24.17 17.47
C ASP A 92 -5.20 23.10 16.37
N PRO A 93 -6.20 23.13 15.48
CA PRO A 93 -6.32 22.10 14.44
C PRO A 93 -5.11 21.99 13.52
N MET A 94 -4.48 23.11 13.20
CA MET A 94 -3.33 23.10 12.30
C MET A 94 -2.15 22.36 12.91
N ARG A 95 -1.91 22.59 14.20
CA ARG A 95 -0.82 21.89 14.88
C ARG A 95 -1.13 20.39 14.99
N TRP A 96 -2.40 20.06 15.27
CA TRP A 96 -2.81 18.66 15.34
C TRP A 96 -2.57 17.95 14.01
N VAL A 97 -2.93 18.58 12.89
CA VAL A 97 -2.72 18.00 11.57
C VAL A 97 -1.23 17.77 11.32
N GLY A 98 -0.39 18.76 11.66
CA GLY A 98 1.05 18.63 11.50
C GLY A 98 1.63 17.48 12.30
N LEU A 99 1.19 17.30 13.54
CA LEU A 99 1.66 16.20 14.38
C LEU A 99 1.19 14.85 13.85
N MET A 100 -0.06 14.78 13.38
CA MET A 100 -0.58 13.53 12.81
C MET A 100 0.16 13.16 11.54
N ASP A 101 0.50 14.13 10.70
CA ASP A 101 1.26 13.88 9.49
C ASP A 101 2.67 13.38 9.82
N CYS A 102 3.31 13.92 10.84
CA CYS A 102 4.61 13.45 11.28
C CYS A 102 4.53 12.02 11.82
N CYS A 103 3.50 11.71 12.59
CA CYS A 103 3.30 10.37 13.11
C CYS A 103 3.10 9.38 11.96
N LYS A 104 2.29 9.74 10.99
CA LYS A 104 2.04 8.89 9.83
C LYS A 104 3.32 8.65 9.06
N ALA A 105 4.15 9.67 8.87
CA ALA A 105 5.42 9.53 8.18
C ALA A 105 6.33 8.54 8.90
N GLN A 106 6.38 8.60 10.22
CA GLN A 106 7.20 7.68 11.02
C GLN A 106 6.71 6.25 10.89
N VAL A 107 5.40 6.03 10.95
CA VAL A 107 4.84 4.70 10.78
C VAL A 107 5.10 4.19 9.37
N GLU A 108 4.98 5.06 8.37
CA GLU A 108 5.23 4.67 6.99
C GLU A 108 6.68 4.25 6.76
N GLU A 109 7.63 4.83 7.46
CA GLU A 109 9.02 4.39 7.37
C GLU A 109 9.14 2.94 7.81
N ILE A 110 8.44 2.56 8.87
CA ILE A 110 8.44 1.18 9.35
C ILE A 110 7.76 0.27 8.33
N ILE A 111 6.62 0.70 7.80
CA ILE A 111 5.89 -0.06 6.80
C ILE A 111 6.78 -0.33 5.57
N PHE A 112 7.46 0.70 5.09
CA PHE A 112 8.32 0.56 3.92
C PHE A 112 9.45 -0.42 4.18
N ALA A 113 10.07 -0.34 5.35
CA ALA A 113 11.19 -1.21 5.69
C ALA A 113 10.76 -2.66 5.89
N GLU A 114 9.59 -2.89 6.46
CA GLU A 114 9.16 -4.23 6.81
C GLU A 114 8.28 -4.92 5.78
N LEU A 115 7.52 -4.17 5.00
CA LEU A 115 6.52 -4.74 4.11
C LEU A 115 6.72 -4.40 2.64
N ILE A 116 7.28 -3.24 2.34
CA ILE A 116 7.33 -2.75 0.98
C ILE A 116 8.69 -3.03 0.31
N TYR A 117 9.77 -2.65 0.97
CA TYR A 117 11.10 -2.70 0.38
C TYR A 117 11.90 -3.91 0.89
N ILE A 118 11.28 -5.03 0.85
CA ILE A 118 11.93 -6.29 1.18
C ILE A 118 11.88 -7.23 -0.05
#